data_31e0aceb7c636eda84f061d64377b690
#
_entry.id   31e0aceb7c636eda84f061d64377b690
#
_cell.length_a   1.000
_cell.length_b   1.000
_cell.length_c   1.000
_cell.angle_alpha   90.00
_cell.angle_beta   90.00
_cell.angle_gamma   90.00
#
_symmetry.space_group_name_H-M   'P 1'
#
loop_
_entity.id
_entity.type
_entity.pdbx_description
1 polymer ?
#
loop_
_entity_poly.entity_id
_entity_poly.type
_entity_poly.pdbx_seq_one_letter_code
_entity_poly.pdbx_strand_id
1 'polypeptide(L)'
;MNYKITTLAENSVYGKGLQGEHGLSLLVEAGEHKVLFDTGASDLFLRNARLLGLDLSDVEYVVLSHGHRDHTGGLYAFLKMNSVAKVVCKREVFRKKFKNERENGMLPVSYTHLTLPTT
;
A
#
# COMPACT_ATOMS: atom_id res chain seq x y z
N MET A 1 8.14 14.15 -20.43
CA MET A 1 7.32 13.82 -19.26
C MET A 1 8.24 13.61 -18.08
N ASN A 2 7.94 14.25 -16.96
CA ASN A 2 8.73 14.10 -15.74
C ASN A 2 8.14 13.02 -14.86
N TYR A 3 9.00 12.25 -14.26
CA TYR A 3 8.62 11.22 -13.31
C TYR A 3 9.18 11.56 -11.95
N LYS A 4 8.39 11.28 -10.92
CA LYS A 4 8.81 11.47 -9.54
C LYS A 4 8.35 10.28 -8.73
N ILE A 5 9.26 9.70 -7.95
CA ILE A 5 8.93 8.61 -7.05
C ILE A 5 9.19 9.07 -5.63
N THR A 6 8.16 9.00 -4.80
CA THR A 6 8.26 9.37 -3.40
C THR A 6 8.03 8.14 -2.55
N THR A 7 8.97 7.83 -1.67
CA THR A 7 8.83 6.74 -0.72
C THR A 7 7.94 7.18 0.42
N LEU A 8 6.81 6.49 0.60
CA LEU A 8 5.86 6.81 1.66
C LEU A 8 6.02 5.91 2.88
N ALA A 9 6.48 4.68 2.68
CA ALA A 9 6.74 3.76 3.78
C ALA A 9 7.91 2.88 3.43
N GLU A 10 8.82 2.73 4.38
CA GLU A 10 10.01 1.91 4.25
C GLU A 10 10.59 1.69 5.64
N ASN A 11 11.53 0.75 5.76
CA ASN A 11 12.20 0.44 7.00
C ASN A 11 13.10 1.57 7.51
N SER A 12 13.65 2.37 6.60
CA SER A 12 14.59 3.45 6.94
C SER A 12 13.95 4.80 6.73
N VAL A 13 14.22 5.75 7.63
CA VAL A 13 13.60 7.06 7.58
C VAL A 13 14.65 8.13 7.88
N TYR A 14 14.65 9.17 7.08
CA TYR A 14 15.55 10.32 7.27
C TYR A 14 14.81 11.63 7.47
N GLY A 15 13.51 11.67 7.21
CA GLY A 15 12.74 12.90 7.32
C GLY A 15 12.30 13.19 8.74
N LYS A 16 12.30 14.48 9.12
CA LYS A 16 11.83 14.89 10.42
C LYS A 16 10.32 14.67 10.52
N GLY A 17 9.87 13.97 11.55
CA GLY A 17 8.46 13.67 11.75
C GLY A 17 7.95 12.48 10.98
N LEU A 18 8.71 12.00 10.00
CA LEU A 18 8.33 10.80 9.26
C LEU A 18 8.61 9.56 10.09
N GLN A 19 7.85 8.52 9.84
CA GLN A 19 8.00 7.25 10.54
C GLN A 19 8.27 6.13 9.56
N GLY A 20 8.97 5.10 10.02
CA GLY A 20 9.25 3.90 9.23
C GLY A 20 8.53 2.69 9.80
N GLU A 21 8.40 1.68 8.97
CA GLU A 21 7.86 0.39 9.39
C GLU A 21 8.36 -0.67 8.43
N HIS A 22 8.25 -1.94 8.83
CA HIS A 22 8.55 -3.03 7.92
C HIS A 22 7.45 -3.10 6.87
N GLY A 23 7.73 -2.55 5.70
CA GLY A 23 6.76 -2.47 4.63
C GLY A 23 7.24 -1.50 3.57
N LEU A 24 6.53 -1.48 2.45
CA LEU A 24 6.89 -0.62 1.33
C LEU A 24 5.67 0.07 0.76
N SER A 25 5.79 1.35 0.48
CA SER A 25 4.80 2.10 -0.28
C SER A 25 5.48 3.22 -1.03
N LEU A 26 5.24 3.29 -2.32
CA LEU A 26 5.83 4.29 -3.19
C LEU A 26 4.74 5.02 -3.95
N LEU A 27 4.82 6.34 -4.00
CA LEU A 27 3.97 7.13 -4.87
C LEU A 27 4.75 7.46 -6.14
N VAL A 28 4.19 7.09 -7.26
CA VAL A 28 4.78 7.37 -8.58
C VAL A 28 3.92 8.42 -9.27
N GLU A 29 4.53 9.54 -9.58
CA GLU A 29 3.89 10.61 -10.30
C GLU A 29 4.51 10.73 -11.69
N ALA A 30 3.66 10.67 -12.71
CA ALA A 30 4.09 10.74 -14.10
C ALA A 30 3.20 11.74 -14.84
N GLY A 31 3.69 12.96 -15.00
CA GLY A 31 2.86 14.03 -15.52
C GLY A 31 1.72 14.31 -14.54
N GLU A 32 0.50 14.19 -15.02
CA GLU A 32 -0.69 14.37 -14.18
C GLU A 32 -1.20 13.07 -13.58
N HIS A 33 -0.52 11.96 -13.85
CA HIS A 33 -0.97 10.65 -13.38
C HIS A 33 -0.29 10.26 -12.10
N LYS A 34 -1.04 9.64 -11.20
CA LYS A 34 -0.50 9.16 -9.93
C LYS A 34 -0.84 7.69 -9.74
N VAL A 35 0.17 6.92 -9.37
CA VAL A 35 0.05 5.50 -9.09
C VAL A 35 0.67 5.22 -7.74
N LEU A 36 -0.06 4.52 -6.89
CA LEU A 36 0.48 4.06 -5.62
C LEU A 36 0.96 2.62 -5.79
N PHE A 37 2.22 2.37 -5.45
CA PHE A 37 2.80 1.04 -5.52
C PHE A 37 2.95 0.50 -4.11
N ASP A 38 2.17 -0.51 -3.77
CA ASP A 38 2.06 -1.10 -2.44
C ASP A 38 1.63 -0.09 -1.37
N THR A 39 1.21 -0.57 -0.23
CA THR A 39 0.59 0.27 0.80
C THR A 39 1.24 0.17 2.16
N GLY A 40 2.35 -0.56 2.29
CA GLY A 40 2.94 -0.79 3.59
C GLY A 40 2.11 -1.75 4.43
N ALA A 41 2.44 -1.84 5.70
CA ALA A 41 1.80 -2.78 6.63
C ALA A 41 0.61 -2.14 7.37
N SER A 42 0.49 -0.82 7.35
CA SER A 42 -0.52 -0.10 8.11
C SER A 42 -0.88 1.19 7.37
N ASP A 43 -1.53 2.11 8.06
CA ASP A 43 -1.84 3.42 7.49
C ASP A 43 -0.67 4.40 7.57
N LEU A 44 0.50 3.93 7.94
CA LEU A 44 1.68 4.79 8.11
C LEU A 44 1.97 5.61 6.85
N PHE A 45 1.85 4.98 5.68
CA PHE A 45 2.13 5.67 4.43
C PHE A 45 1.21 6.89 4.23
N LEU A 46 -0.03 6.83 4.71
CA LEU A 46 -0.96 7.96 4.63
C LEU A 46 -0.53 9.09 5.55
N ARG A 47 -0.04 8.76 6.73
CA ARG A 47 0.44 9.78 7.65
C ARG A 47 1.70 10.46 7.12
N ASN A 48 2.60 9.68 6.54
CA ASN A 48 3.80 10.24 5.93
C ASN A 48 3.44 11.10 4.72
N ALA A 49 2.49 10.67 3.90
CA ALA A 49 2.05 11.47 2.76
C ALA A 49 1.52 12.82 3.22
N ARG A 50 0.74 12.83 4.30
CA ARG A 50 0.20 14.07 4.83
C ARG A 50 1.31 15.01 5.31
N LEU A 51 2.32 14.46 5.99
CA LEU A 51 3.46 15.25 6.45
C LEU A 51 4.26 15.82 5.28
N LEU A 52 4.31 15.09 4.17
CA LEU A 52 5.03 15.55 2.98
C LEU A 52 4.17 16.48 2.11
N GLY A 53 2.93 16.75 2.52
CA GLY A 53 2.05 17.63 1.76
C GLY A 53 1.51 16.98 0.48
N LEU A 54 1.45 15.65 0.44
CA LEU A 54 0.99 14.93 -0.74
C LEU A 54 -0.46 14.51 -0.57
N ASP A 55 -1.25 14.72 -1.62
CA ASP A 55 -2.65 14.33 -1.66
C ASP A 55 -2.78 13.02 -2.44
N LEU A 56 -3.29 11.98 -1.79
CA LEU A 56 -3.47 10.68 -2.43
C LEU A 56 -4.91 10.44 -2.87
N SER A 57 -5.80 11.41 -2.70
CA SER A 57 -7.21 11.23 -3.06
C SER A 57 -7.43 11.14 -4.57
N ASP A 58 -6.48 11.60 -5.36
CA ASP A 58 -6.55 11.58 -6.81
C ASP A 58 -5.65 10.52 -7.44
N VAL A 59 -5.09 9.62 -6.65
CA VAL A 59 -4.35 8.48 -7.18
C VAL A 59 -5.30 7.63 -8.00
N GLU A 60 -4.88 7.28 -9.22
CA GLU A 60 -5.70 6.56 -10.17
C GLU A 60 -5.63 5.06 -10.04
N TYR A 61 -4.48 4.55 -9.65
CA TYR A 61 -4.25 3.12 -9.52
C TYR A 61 -3.43 2.82 -8.29
N VAL A 62 -3.78 1.75 -7.60
CA VAL A 62 -2.90 1.16 -6.60
C VAL A 62 -2.48 -0.21 -7.11
N VAL A 63 -1.18 -0.39 -7.25
CA VAL A 63 -0.59 -1.63 -7.77
C VAL A 63 -0.02 -2.40 -6.60
N LEU A 64 -0.43 -3.65 -6.45
CA LEU A 64 0.06 -4.50 -5.36
C LEU A 64 1.02 -5.52 -5.94
N SER A 65 2.23 -5.53 -5.40
CA SER A 65 3.30 -6.40 -5.92
C SER A 65 3.06 -7.86 -5.54
N HIS A 66 2.62 -8.09 -4.31
CA HIS A 66 2.29 -9.44 -3.83
C HIS A 66 1.40 -9.32 -2.60
N GLY A 67 0.94 -10.45 -2.08
CA GLY A 67 -0.11 -10.45 -1.07
C GLY A 67 0.34 -10.40 0.38
N HIS A 68 1.62 -10.15 0.65
CA HIS A 68 2.08 -10.10 2.02
C HIS A 68 1.65 -8.82 2.72
N ARG A 69 1.41 -8.92 4.01
CA ARG A 69 0.84 -7.86 4.80
C ARG A 69 1.65 -6.57 4.78
N ASP A 70 2.98 -6.69 4.73
CA ASP A 70 3.86 -5.53 4.73
C ASP A 70 3.77 -4.71 3.43
N HIS A 71 3.01 -5.21 2.45
CA HIS A 71 2.77 -4.51 1.19
C HIS A 71 1.30 -4.21 0.97
N THR A 72 0.40 -4.94 1.61
CA THR A 72 -1.04 -4.79 1.42
C THR A 72 -1.79 -4.31 2.65
N GLY A 73 -1.10 -4.20 3.78
CA GLY A 73 -1.77 -3.92 5.06
C GLY A 73 -2.46 -2.57 5.11
N GLY A 74 -2.00 -1.60 4.32
CA GLY A 74 -2.61 -0.28 4.28
C GLY A 74 -3.71 -0.12 3.25
N LEU A 75 -4.01 -1.15 2.47
CA LEU A 75 -4.95 -1.03 1.36
C LEU A 75 -6.34 -0.59 1.82
N TYR A 76 -6.83 -1.16 2.90
CA TYR A 76 -8.14 -0.81 3.40
C TYR A 76 -8.22 0.68 3.76
N ALA A 77 -7.22 1.18 4.47
CA ALA A 77 -7.17 2.59 4.84
C ALA A 77 -7.12 3.48 3.60
N PHE A 78 -6.36 3.06 2.58
CA PHE A 78 -6.28 3.80 1.33
C PHE A 78 -7.64 3.86 0.63
N LEU A 79 -8.31 2.73 0.53
CA LEU A 79 -9.60 2.67 -0.16
C LEU A 79 -10.71 3.42 0.57
N LYS A 80 -10.55 3.63 1.86
CA LYS A 80 -11.51 4.45 2.61
C LYS A 80 -11.38 5.93 2.29
N MET A 81 -10.20 6.38 1.90
CA MET A 81 -9.97 7.80 1.63
C MET A 81 -9.91 8.12 0.13
N ASN A 82 -9.82 7.11 -0.71
CA ASN A 82 -9.75 7.30 -2.16
C ASN A 82 -10.84 6.46 -2.82
N SER A 83 -11.78 7.12 -3.49
CA SER A 83 -12.91 6.45 -4.11
C SER A 83 -12.76 6.25 -5.62
N VAL A 84 -11.64 6.68 -6.20
CA VAL A 84 -11.46 6.63 -7.66
C VAL A 84 -10.43 5.61 -8.11
N ALA A 85 -9.50 5.21 -7.24
CA ALA A 85 -8.41 4.33 -7.64
C ALA A 85 -8.91 2.93 -7.94
N LYS A 86 -8.29 2.32 -8.93
CA LYS A 86 -8.49 0.91 -9.25
C LYS A 86 -7.33 0.10 -8.71
N VAL A 87 -7.63 -1.07 -8.18
CA VAL A 87 -6.62 -1.97 -7.65
C VAL A 87 -6.12 -2.86 -8.78
N VAL A 88 -4.82 -2.84 -9.01
CA VAL A 88 -4.18 -3.64 -10.04
C VAL A 88 -3.28 -4.65 -9.35
N CYS A 89 -3.59 -5.92 -9.50
CA CYS A 89 -2.82 -6.98 -8.85
C CYS A 89 -3.16 -8.33 -9.48
N LYS A 90 -2.33 -9.31 -9.17
CA LYS A 90 -2.66 -10.67 -9.52
C LYS A 90 -3.70 -11.20 -8.54
N ARG A 91 -4.53 -12.13 -9.01
CA ARG A 91 -5.57 -12.72 -8.17
C ARG A 91 -5.00 -13.32 -6.89
N GLU A 92 -3.81 -13.89 -6.95
CA GLU A 92 -3.17 -14.53 -5.80
C GLU A 92 -2.90 -13.59 -4.65
N VAL A 93 -2.90 -12.28 -4.90
CA VAL A 93 -2.69 -11.30 -3.84
C VAL A 93 -3.73 -11.45 -2.73
N PHE A 94 -4.96 -11.79 -3.08
CA PHE A 94 -6.05 -11.92 -2.12
C PHE A 94 -6.29 -13.34 -1.65
N ARG A 95 -5.44 -14.28 -2.06
CA ARG A 95 -5.50 -15.63 -1.52
C ARG A 95 -5.01 -15.60 -0.09
N LYS A 96 -5.63 -16.39 0.79
CA LYS A 96 -5.19 -16.50 2.16
C LYS A 96 -3.74 -16.92 2.21
N LYS A 97 -2.95 -16.17 2.97
CA LYS A 97 -1.55 -16.46 3.21
C LYS A 97 -1.36 -16.62 4.70
N PHE A 98 -0.59 -17.62 5.10
CA PHE A 98 -0.37 -17.91 6.49
C PHE A 98 1.11 -18.02 6.77
N LYS A 99 1.50 -17.55 7.94
CA LYS A 99 2.81 -17.88 8.48
C LYS A 99 2.78 -19.33 8.94
N ASN A 100 3.83 -20.04 8.65
CA ASN A 100 3.95 -21.42 9.08
C ASN A 100 4.50 -21.44 10.50
N GLU A 101 3.64 -21.17 11.47
CA GLU A 101 4.04 -21.01 12.85
C GLU A 101 3.96 -22.34 13.59
N ARG A 102 2.78 -22.88 13.64
CA ARG A 102 2.49 -24.11 14.36
C ARG A 102 1.24 -24.70 13.73
N GLU A 103 0.96 -25.93 14.13
CA GLU A 103 -0.17 -26.67 13.57
C GLU A 103 -1.48 -25.94 13.70
N ASN A 104 -1.67 -25.21 14.79
CA ASN A 104 -2.91 -24.44 14.97
C ASN A 104 -2.64 -22.94 15.08
N GLY A 105 -1.42 -22.53 14.76
CA GLY A 105 -1.01 -21.14 14.89
C GLY A 105 -0.72 -20.48 13.58
N MET A 106 -1.39 -20.89 12.51
CA MET A 106 -1.21 -20.24 11.22
C MET A 106 -2.05 -18.99 11.18
N LEU A 107 -1.39 -17.85 10.96
CA LEU A 107 -2.03 -16.56 10.93
C LEU A 107 -2.04 -16.02 9.52
N PRO A 108 -3.14 -15.38 9.10
CA PRO A 108 -3.16 -14.77 7.78
C PRO A 108 -2.16 -13.62 7.72
N VAL A 109 -1.44 -13.55 6.61
CA VAL A 109 -0.47 -12.47 6.39
C VAL A 109 -1.00 -11.43 5.42
N SER A 110 -2.23 -11.58 4.95
CA SER A 110 -2.88 -10.60 4.09
C SER A 110 -4.38 -10.66 4.30
N TYR A 111 -5.06 -9.60 3.89
CA TYR A 111 -6.51 -9.56 3.93
C TYR A 111 -7.09 -10.38 2.79
N THR A 112 -8.15 -11.13 3.09
CA THR A 112 -8.79 -11.96 2.08
C THR A 112 -10.26 -11.65 1.91
N HIS A 113 -10.79 -10.71 2.69
CA HIS A 113 -12.23 -10.42 2.70
C HIS A 113 -12.58 -9.06 2.13
N LEU A 114 -11.62 -8.36 1.54
CA LEU A 114 -11.89 -7.07 0.91
C LEU A 114 -12.61 -7.29 -0.40
N THR A 115 -13.69 -6.54 -0.60
CA THR A 115 -14.39 -6.52 -1.88
C THR A 115 -13.80 -5.39 -2.70
N LEU A 116 -13.17 -5.74 -3.81
CA LEU A 116 -12.47 -4.77 -4.63
C LEU A 116 -13.01 -4.82 -6.06
N PRO A 117 -13.03 -3.68 -6.75
CA PRO A 117 -13.26 -3.71 -8.18
C PRO A 117 -12.08 -4.43 -8.84
N THR A 118 -12.39 -5.40 -9.66
CA THR A 118 -11.35 -6.15 -10.36
C THR A 118 -11.14 -5.56 -11.74
N THR A 119 -9.91 -5.56 -12.16
CA THR A 119 -9.55 -5.14 -13.50
C THR A 119 -9.00 -6.30 -14.30
#